data_898da0f48de73c2acab854f70d1a2a2d
#
_entry.id   898da0f48de73c2acab854f70d1a2a2d
#
_cell.length_a   1.000
_cell.length_b   1.000
_cell.length_c   1.000
_cell.angle_alpha   90.00
_cell.angle_beta   90.00
_cell.angle_gamma   90.00
#
_symmetry.space_group_name_H-M   'P 1'
#
loop_
_entity.id
_entity.type
_entity.pdbx_description
1 polymer ?
#
loop_
_entity_poly.entity_id
_entity_poly.type
_entity_poly.pdbx_seq_one_letter_code
_entity_poly.pdbx_strand_id
1 'polypeptide(L)'
;MGESFDAGTLSRYDMSDSTYRQLQRDHIRFEEKYAEKFSNGFICRILINYMCYAQENFLERFESNIEKTIANTEHDQYKKEDRISFTKQLTEKIAEFDFSTNPSFKKRVVITYLLEQFTLLPLSEREIVYCYLQYTSIKQAMDKKELLIVKQLTRKEFEVKPFDIRIDENTLSYYLIGYSRLKGSSCGFESHSFKLSRIKECRSKHKEAILSYTEIKTIKEINDKFGSAYIPRNLIKKDIEKTIVRLTKNGYENLYLRIISHQRPIPVTPPKQISLEGEDYYDLTFDCSYQHIRNYFFSFGAEAEVISPLWLRERFMADYKRSLERYNSD
;
A
#
# COMPACT_ATOMS: atom_id res chain seq x y z
N MET A 1 25.73 6.42 33.99
CA MET A 1 25.30 5.08 33.53
C MET A 1 24.29 5.28 32.43
N GLY A 2 24.57 4.80 31.20
CA GLY A 2 23.61 4.85 30.10
C GLY A 2 22.38 3.98 30.37
N GLU A 3 21.24 4.35 29.80
CA GLU A 3 20.03 3.54 29.90
C GLU A 3 20.23 2.20 29.17
N SER A 4 19.81 1.09 29.78
CA SER A 4 19.82 -0.22 29.14
C SER A 4 18.68 -0.36 28.13
N PHE A 5 18.97 -0.81 26.92
CA PHE A 5 18.00 -1.09 25.86
C PHE A 5 17.61 -2.59 25.80
N ASP A 6 17.46 -3.23 26.96
CA ASP A 6 17.19 -4.67 27.02
C ASP A 6 15.80 -5.05 26.53
N ALA A 7 15.69 -6.24 25.96
CA ALA A 7 14.41 -6.80 25.51
C ALA A 7 13.42 -6.93 26.68
N GLY A 8 12.15 -6.62 26.42
CA GLY A 8 11.11 -6.60 27.43
C GLY A 8 11.02 -5.31 28.25
N THR A 9 12.00 -4.40 28.13
CA THR A 9 11.94 -3.11 28.81
C THR A 9 10.85 -2.24 28.21
N LEU A 10 10.03 -1.64 29.06
CA LEU A 10 9.01 -0.67 28.69
C LEU A 10 9.63 0.72 28.66
N SER A 11 9.52 1.45 27.57
CA SER A 11 9.92 2.83 27.48
C SER A 11 8.76 3.72 27.06
N ARG A 12 8.71 4.92 27.61
CA ARG A 12 7.84 5.99 27.16
C ARG A 12 8.52 6.72 26.02
N TYR A 13 7.75 7.21 25.09
CA TYR A 13 8.21 8.11 24.03
C TYR A 13 7.16 9.17 23.78
N ASP A 14 7.61 10.33 23.31
CA ASP A 14 6.74 11.42 22.93
C ASP A 14 6.76 11.60 21.43
N MET A 15 5.73 12.22 20.93
CA MET A 15 5.69 12.66 19.56
C MET A 15 4.89 13.96 19.44
N SER A 16 5.23 14.77 18.46
CA SER A 16 4.45 15.93 18.11
C SER A 16 3.07 15.51 17.60
N ASP A 17 2.09 16.39 17.66
CA ASP A 17 0.75 16.13 17.11
C ASP A 17 0.81 15.84 15.60
N SER A 18 1.70 16.49 14.87
CA SER A 18 1.94 16.23 13.44
C SER A 18 2.48 14.82 13.18
N THR A 19 3.48 14.38 13.94
CA THR A 19 4.04 13.02 13.89
C THR A 19 2.98 11.98 14.21
N TYR A 20 2.20 12.19 15.28
CA TYR A 20 1.11 11.29 15.66
C TYR A 20 0.07 11.15 14.55
N ARG A 21 -0.42 12.27 13.99
CA ARG A 21 -1.40 12.24 12.89
C ARG A 21 -0.84 11.58 11.65
N GLN A 22 0.44 11.79 11.33
CA GLN A 22 1.06 11.15 10.18
C GLN A 22 1.17 9.63 10.39
N LEU A 23 1.62 9.19 11.57
CA LEU A 23 1.66 7.77 11.92
C LEU A 23 0.27 7.11 11.90
N GLN A 24 -0.78 7.83 12.33
CA GLN A 24 -2.16 7.33 12.20
C GLN A 24 -2.56 7.08 10.75
N ARG A 25 -2.26 8.03 9.86
CA ARG A 25 -2.53 7.87 8.42
C ARG A 25 -1.77 6.68 7.85
N ASP A 26 -0.50 6.53 8.20
CA ASP A 26 0.35 5.43 7.75
C ASP A 26 -0.11 4.09 8.34
N HIS A 27 -0.55 4.05 9.60
CA HIS A 27 -1.12 2.86 10.22
C HIS A 27 -2.39 2.40 9.49
N ILE A 28 -3.32 3.32 9.23
CA ILE A 28 -4.54 3.02 8.45
C ILE A 28 -4.17 2.51 7.06
N ARG A 29 -3.18 3.14 6.41
CA ARG A 29 -2.78 2.81 5.05
C ARG A 29 -2.07 1.47 4.92
N PHE A 30 -1.16 1.16 5.85
CA PHE A 30 -0.31 -0.03 5.77
C PHE A 30 -0.91 -1.24 6.45
N GLU A 31 -1.59 -1.05 7.57
CA GLU A 31 -2.25 -2.13 8.33
C GLU A 31 -3.74 -2.30 7.96
N GLU A 32 -4.31 -1.35 7.22
CA GLU A 32 -5.74 -1.30 6.85
C GLU A 32 -6.68 -1.39 8.07
N LYS A 33 -6.23 -0.81 9.18
CA LYS A 33 -6.98 -0.77 10.45
C LYS A 33 -6.89 0.61 11.07
N TYR A 34 -8.02 1.11 11.54
CA TYR A 34 -8.01 2.24 12.44
C TYR A 34 -7.67 1.76 13.85
N ALA A 35 -6.76 2.45 14.51
CA ALA A 35 -6.47 2.25 15.92
C ALA A 35 -6.22 3.60 16.59
N GLU A 36 -6.80 3.78 17.78
CA GLU A 36 -6.51 4.96 18.62
C GLU A 36 -5.09 4.93 19.19
N LYS A 37 -4.57 3.72 19.40
CA LYS A 37 -3.20 3.47 19.87
C LYS A 37 -2.48 2.57 18.89
N PHE A 38 -1.21 2.86 18.66
CA PHE A 38 -0.37 2.03 17.81
C PHE A 38 -0.03 0.70 18.49
N SER A 39 -0.05 -0.37 17.71
CA SER A 39 0.46 -1.65 18.22
C SER A 39 1.98 -1.56 18.41
N ASN A 40 2.49 -2.23 19.45
CA ASN A 40 3.92 -2.35 19.66
C ASN A 40 4.65 -2.89 18.42
N GLY A 41 4.03 -3.83 17.71
CA GLY A 41 4.57 -4.40 16.48
C GLY A 41 4.70 -3.38 15.34
N PHE A 42 3.76 -2.46 15.21
CA PHE A 42 3.80 -1.39 14.20
C PHE A 42 4.97 -0.43 14.47
N ILE A 43 5.10 0.06 15.68
CA ILE A 43 6.18 0.99 16.06
C ILE A 43 7.55 0.31 15.97
N CYS A 44 7.71 -0.91 16.54
CA CYS A 44 8.97 -1.65 16.43
C CYS A 44 9.39 -1.88 14.99
N ARG A 45 8.45 -2.20 14.10
CA ARG A 45 8.73 -2.39 12.68
C ARG A 45 9.26 -1.12 12.03
N ILE A 46 8.62 0.03 12.29
CA ILE A 46 9.07 1.32 11.77
C ILE A 46 10.49 1.60 12.26
N LEU A 47 10.75 1.48 13.55
CA LEU A 47 12.05 1.79 14.13
C LEU A 47 13.16 0.91 13.55
N ILE A 48 12.98 -0.41 13.54
CA ILE A 48 13.97 -1.37 13.00
C ILE A 48 14.22 -1.07 11.51
N ASN A 49 13.14 -0.97 10.75
CA ASN A 49 13.24 -0.81 9.30
C ASN A 49 13.81 0.55 8.91
N TYR A 50 13.48 1.61 9.66
CA TYR A 50 14.04 2.93 9.41
C TYR A 50 15.56 2.96 9.69
N MET A 51 16.02 2.35 10.79
CA MET A 51 17.44 2.19 11.05
C MET A 51 18.16 1.40 9.95
N CYS A 52 17.53 0.34 9.41
CA CYS A 52 18.08 -0.41 8.28
C CYS A 52 18.12 0.42 6.98
N TYR A 53 17.12 1.24 6.74
CA TYR A 53 17.03 2.12 5.57
C TYR A 53 18.04 3.25 5.61
N ALA A 54 18.25 3.83 6.78
CA ALA A 54 19.09 5.01 6.99
C ALA A 54 20.57 4.70 7.29
N GLN A 55 21.02 3.46 7.10
CA GLN A 55 22.32 2.91 7.56
C GLN A 55 23.54 3.79 7.30
N GLU A 56 23.62 4.45 6.16
CA GLU A 56 24.73 5.34 5.85
C GLU A 56 24.43 6.75 6.41
N ASN A 57 25.22 7.22 7.37
CA ASN A 57 25.13 8.55 8.02
C ASN A 57 24.02 8.72 9.06
N PHE A 58 23.43 7.62 9.58
CA PHE A 58 22.39 7.74 10.60
C PHE A 58 22.92 8.41 11.89
N LEU A 59 24.06 7.98 12.40
CA LEU A 59 24.66 8.50 13.62
C LEU A 59 25.04 9.97 13.49
N GLU A 60 25.69 10.37 12.41
CA GLU A 60 26.07 11.78 12.17
C GLU A 60 24.84 12.71 12.14
N ARG A 61 23.78 12.24 11.45
CA ARG A 61 22.50 13.01 11.42
C ARG A 61 21.81 13.05 12.77
N PHE A 62 21.87 11.97 13.52
CA PHE A 62 21.30 11.90 14.85
C PHE A 62 22.06 12.85 15.80
N GLU A 63 23.38 12.79 15.84
CA GLU A 63 24.21 13.65 16.67
C GLU A 63 24.01 15.13 16.34
N SER A 64 23.94 15.49 15.06
CA SER A 64 23.72 16.86 14.61
C SER A 64 22.33 17.42 14.95
N ASN A 65 21.32 16.57 15.16
CA ASN A 65 19.94 16.99 15.41
C ASN A 65 19.44 16.69 16.83
N ILE A 66 20.23 16.02 17.66
CA ILE A 66 19.78 15.56 18.99
C ILE A 66 19.35 16.73 19.88
N GLU A 67 20.09 17.85 19.87
CA GLU A 67 19.76 19.03 20.67
C GLU A 67 18.41 19.63 20.26
N LYS A 68 18.12 19.70 18.95
CA LYS A 68 16.82 20.15 18.44
C LYS A 68 15.71 19.18 18.84
N THR A 69 15.97 17.88 18.80
CA THR A 69 14.98 16.88 19.20
C THR A 69 14.69 16.95 20.68
N ILE A 70 15.70 17.14 21.52
CA ILE A 70 15.55 17.37 22.98
C ILE A 70 14.71 18.62 23.22
N ALA A 71 15.07 19.75 22.60
CA ALA A 71 14.34 20.99 22.73
C ALA A 71 12.87 20.86 22.32
N ASN A 72 12.61 20.23 21.18
CA ASN A 72 11.25 19.99 20.71
C ASN A 72 10.46 19.09 21.65
N THR A 73 11.11 18.07 22.25
CA THR A 73 10.44 17.19 23.22
C THR A 73 10.15 17.89 24.55
N GLU A 74 10.86 18.95 24.90
CA GLU A 74 10.65 19.70 26.15
C GLU A 74 9.62 20.84 26.04
N HIS A 75 9.47 21.44 24.85
CA HIS A 75 8.65 22.64 24.65
C HIS A 75 7.29 22.42 23.99
N ASP A 76 7.01 21.23 23.47
CA ASP A 76 5.74 20.96 22.79
C ASP A 76 4.59 20.72 23.79
N GLN A 77 3.66 21.68 23.88
CA GLN A 77 2.51 21.64 24.80
C GLN A 77 1.49 20.54 24.46
N TYR A 78 1.56 19.96 23.26
CA TYR A 78 0.58 18.97 22.74
C TYR A 78 1.19 17.58 22.53
N LYS A 79 2.10 17.17 23.38
CA LYS A 79 2.76 15.86 23.28
C LYS A 79 1.77 14.72 23.41
N LYS A 80 1.79 13.84 22.45
CA LYS A 80 1.17 12.51 22.57
C LYS A 80 2.20 11.57 23.17
N GLU A 81 1.96 11.15 24.41
CA GLU A 81 2.78 10.14 25.09
C GLU A 81 2.23 8.74 24.77
N ASP A 82 3.11 7.80 24.40
CA ASP A 82 2.79 6.40 24.27
C ASP A 82 3.94 5.54 24.82
N ARG A 83 3.74 4.22 24.84
CA ARG A 83 4.71 3.27 25.39
C ARG A 83 5.05 2.19 24.38
N ILE A 84 6.32 1.82 24.36
CA ILE A 84 6.86 0.73 23.55
C ILE A 84 7.56 -0.29 24.46
N SER A 85 7.33 -1.57 24.19
CA SER A 85 8.13 -2.66 24.73
C SER A 85 9.18 -3.07 23.73
N PHE A 86 10.45 -3.07 24.15
CA PHE A 86 11.56 -3.44 23.29
C PHE A 86 11.51 -4.92 22.95
N THR A 87 11.44 -5.25 21.68
CA THR A 87 11.60 -6.61 21.19
C THR A 87 13.08 -6.97 21.10
N LYS A 88 13.41 -8.26 21.12
CA LYS A 88 14.79 -8.74 20.93
C LYS A 88 15.41 -8.16 19.65
N GLN A 89 14.66 -8.16 18.55
CA GLN A 89 15.15 -7.61 17.27
C GLN A 89 15.42 -6.11 17.34
N LEU A 90 14.56 -5.33 18.02
CA LEU A 90 14.77 -3.89 18.19
C LEU A 90 15.99 -3.62 19.06
N THR A 91 16.17 -4.38 20.15
CA THR A 91 17.35 -4.29 21.03
C THR A 91 18.62 -4.58 20.28
N GLU A 92 18.67 -5.68 19.52
CA GLU A 92 19.81 -6.05 18.70
C GLU A 92 20.15 -4.97 17.68
N LYS A 93 19.12 -4.42 17.00
CA LYS A 93 19.31 -3.37 16.01
C LYS A 93 19.82 -2.06 16.61
N ILE A 94 19.31 -1.65 17.78
CA ILE A 94 19.80 -0.46 18.49
C ILE A 94 21.25 -0.65 18.93
N ALA A 95 21.64 -1.85 19.37
CA ALA A 95 23.00 -2.14 19.77
C ALA A 95 24.04 -2.00 18.64
N GLU A 96 23.63 -2.20 17.38
CA GLU A 96 24.52 -1.97 16.21
C GLU A 96 24.96 -0.49 16.09
N PHE A 97 24.20 0.45 16.64
CA PHE A 97 24.47 1.89 16.56
C PHE A 97 25.16 2.48 17.81
N ASP A 98 25.52 1.66 18.79
CA ASP A 98 26.26 2.03 20.02
C ASP A 98 25.74 3.28 20.73
N PHE A 99 24.41 3.38 20.85
CA PHE A 99 23.78 4.49 21.59
C PHE A 99 24.10 4.49 23.08
N SER A 100 24.77 3.46 23.59
CA SER A 100 25.10 3.31 25.02
C SER A 100 26.23 4.23 25.49
N THR A 101 27.06 4.73 24.58
CA THR A 101 28.27 5.49 24.91
C THR A 101 27.98 6.95 25.22
N ASN A 102 26.86 7.52 24.75
CA ASN A 102 26.51 8.94 24.97
C ASN A 102 25.34 9.07 25.95
N PRO A 103 25.51 9.75 27.09
CA PRO A 103 24.46 9.95 28.08
C PRO A 103 23.25 10.75 27.57
N SER A 104 23.38 11.48 26.47
CA SER A 104 22.27 12.17 25.80
C SER A 104 21.37 11.22 25.03
N PHE A 105 21.79 9.98 24.78
CA PHE A 105 21.02 8.97 24.05
C PHE A 105 20.02 8.23 24.96
N LYS A 106 19.09 9.01 25.55
CA LYS A 106 17.99 8.43 26.30
C LYS A 106 17.03 7.72 25.34
N LYS A 107 16.51 6.56 25.73
CA LYS A 107 15.52 5.77 24.95
C LYS A 107 14.40 6.63 24.35
N ARG A 108 13.82 7.50 25.18
CA ARG A 108 12.76 8.42 24.79
C ARG A 108 13.19 9.29 23.61
N VAL A 109 14.36 9.90 23.68
CA VAL A 109 14.88 10.79 22.64
C VAL A 109 15.14 10.04 21.33
N VAL A 110 15.79 8.88 21.43
CA VAL A 110 16.09 8.03 20.25
C VAL A 110 14.82 7.63 19.55
N ILE A 111 13.83 7.11 20.26
CA ILE A 111 12.54 6.68 19.67
C ILE A 111 11.82 7.86 19.03
N THR A 112 11.71 8.99 19.74
CA THR A 112 11.07 10.19 19.23
C THR A 112 11.73 10.66 17.95
N TYR A 113 13.06 10.78 17.92
CA TYR A 113 13.81 11.17 16.75
C TYR A 113 13.54 10.24 15.55
N LEU A 114 13.62 8.92 15.74
CA LEU A 114 13.40 7.94 14.68
C LEU A 114 12.00 8.06 14.07
N LEU A 115 10.99 8.25 14.93
CA LEU A 115 9.60 8.40 14.46
C LEU A 115 9.39 9.73 13.72
N GLU A 116 9.97 10.82 14.20
CA GLU A 116 9.91 12.11 13.52
C GLU A 116 10.59 12.03 12.15
N GLN A 117 11.81 11.50 12.08
CA GLN A 117 12.52 11.36 10.81
C GLN A 117 11.78 10.45 9.82
N PHE A 118 11.20 9.36 10.28
CA PHE A 118 10.35 8.52 9.44
C PHE A 118 9.17 9.30 8.87
N THR A 119 8.49 10.11 9.68
CA THR A 119 7.30 10.86 9.23
C THR A 119 7.62 12.03 8.29
N LEU A 120 8.86 12.51 8.29
CA LEU A 120 9.34 13.51 7.32
C LEU A 120 9.60 12.95 5.92
N LEU A 121 9.75 11.63 5.78
CA LEU A 121 9.93 11.01 4.47
C LEU A 121 8.68 11.20 3.60
N PRO A 122 8.84 11.28 2.26
CA PRO A 122 7.73 11.17 1.32
C PRO A 122 6.94 9.88 1.53
N LEU A 123 5.64 9.90 1.23
CA LEU A 123 4.76 8.74 1.44
C LEU A 123 5.27 7.45 0.79
N SER A 124 5.80 7.55 -0.43
CA SER A 124 6.38 6.42 -1.15
C SER A 124 7.57 5.80 -0.40
N GLU A 125 8.45 6.64 0.14
CA GLU A 125 9.59 6.16 0.92
C GLU A 125 9.16 5.56 2.25
N ARG A 126 8.15 6.14 2.93
CA ARG A 126 7.61 5.57 4.17
C ARG A 126 7.04 4.17 3.97
N GLU A 127 6.39 3.89 2.82
CA GLU A 127 5.93 2.53 2.54
C GLU A 127 7.10 1.57 2.31
N ILE A 128 8.15 2.00 1.60
CA ILE A 128 9.38 1.20 1.43
C ILE A 128 10.01 0.91 2.79
N VAL A 129 10.14 1.92 3.64
CA VAL A 129 10.67 1.74 5.00
C VAL A 129 9.81 0.76 5.80
N TYR A 130 8.49 0.96 5.80
CA TYR A 130 7.59 0.06 6.51
C TYR A 130 7.71 -1.41 6.06
N CYS A 131 7.99 -1.63 4.77
CA CYS A 131 8.13 -2.95 4.15
C CYS A 131 9.59 -3.29 3.83
N TYR A 132 10.57 -2.69 4.50
CA TYR A 132 11.98 -2.75 4.10
C TYR A 132 12.53 -4.16 3.94
N LEU A 133 12.24 -5.06 4.88
CA LEU A 133 12.69 -6.45 4.81
C LEU A 133 12.09 -7.20 3.62
N GLN A 134 10.81 -6.96 3.33
CA GLN A 134 10.15 -7.55 2.16
C GLN A 134 10.72 -6.96 0.86
N TYR A 135 10.87 -5.64 0.82
CA TYR A 135 11.41 -4.94 -0.34
C TYR A 135 12.82 -5.44 -0.70
N THR A 136 13.71 -5.50 0.28
CA THR A 136 15.10 -5.98 0.06
C THR A 136 15.15 -7.44 -0.33
N SER A 137 14.36 -8.31 0.30
CA SER A 137 14.28 -9.73 -0.06
C SER A 137 13.79 -9.93 -1.50
N ILE A 138 12.80 -9.13 -1.94
CA ILE A 138 12.29 -9.18 -3.30
C ILE A 138 13.36 -8.71 -4.28
N LYS A 139 14.01 -7.57 -4.01
CA LYS A 139 15.09 -7.06 -4.86
C LYS A 139 16.22 -8.07 -5.03
N GLN A 140 16.70 -8.65 -3.94
CA GLN A 140 17.73 -9.69 -3.98
C GLN A 140 17.33 -10.91 -4.82
N ALA A 141 16.07 -11.36 -4.69
CA ALA A 141 15.58 -12.48 -5.48
C ALA A 141 15.44 -12.14 -6.97
N MET A 142 15.07 -10.90 -7.29
CA MET A 142 15.03 -10.41 -8.68
C MET A 142 16.43 -10.39 -9.29
N ASP A 143 17.40 -9.84 -8.58
CA ASP A 143 18.80 -9.75 -9.04
C ASP A 143 19.40 -11.15 -9.30
N LYS A 144 19.09 -12.10 -8.41
CA LYS A 144 19.51 -13.50 -8.51
C LYS A 144 18.63 -14.36 -9.42
N LYS A 145 17.52 -13.80 -9.96
CA LYS A 145 16.51 -14.54 -10.73
C LYS A 145 15.96 -15.76 -9.98
N GLU A 146 15.67 -15.60 -8.70
CA GLU A 146 15.21 -16.67 -7.82
C GLU A 146 13.71 -16.63 -7.60
N LEU A 147 13.13 -17.82 -7.39
CA LEU A 147 11.73 -17.98 -7.02
C LEU A 147 11.48 -17.49 -5.59
N LEU A 148 10.46 -16.67 -5.41
CA LEU A 148 10.03 -16.20 -4.10
C LEU A 148 8.90 -17.06 -3.53
N ILE A 149 8.93 -17.24 -2.22
CA ILE A 149 7.75 -17.64 -1.44
C ILE A 149 7.21 -16.38 -0.77
N VAL A 150 6.02 -15.98 -1.16
CA VAL A 150 5.31 -14.82 -0.62
C VAL A 150 4.15 -15.28 0.22
N LYS A 151 4.13 -14.90 1.50
CA LYS A 151 3.02 -15.13 2.41
C LYS A 151 2.26 -13.84 2.66
N GLN A 152 0.99 -13.83 2.33
CA GLN A 152 0.11 -12.69 2.56
C GLN A 152 -0.41 -12.64 4.00
N LEU A 153 -0.95 -11.50 4.42
CA LEU A 153 -1.66 -11.33 5.70
C LEU A 153 -2.82 -12.32 5.86
N THR A 154 -3.45 -12.76 4.75
CA THR A 154 -4.48 -13.79 4.70
C THR A 154 -3.97 -15.21 4.96
N ARG A 155 -2.69 -15.38 5.30
CA ARG A 155 -1.98 -16.66 5.50
C ARG A 155 -1.80 -17.51 4.24
N LYS A 156 -2.26 -17.06 3.06
CA LYS A 156 -2.01 -17.76 1.80
C LYS A 156 -0.54 -17.61 1.42
N GLU A 157 0.08 -18.70 0.97
CA GLU A 157 1.45 -18.71 0.46
C GLU A 157 1.44 -18.91 -1.05
N PHE A 158 2.28 -18.13 -1.74
CA PHE A 158 2.43 -18.16 -3.18
C PHE A 158 3.89 -18.42 -3.57
N GLU A 159 4.10 -19.21 -4.60
CA GLU A 159 5.33 -19.24 -5.36
C GLU A 159 5.26 -18.12 -6.40
N VAL A 160 6.25 -17.25 -6.45
CA VAL A 160 6.24 -16.06 -7.31
C VAL A 160 7.54 -15.98 -8.09
N LYS A 161 7.43 -15.87 -9.43
CA LYS A 161 8.50 -15.43 -10.32
C LYS A 161 8.43 -13.89 -10.34
N PRO A 162 9.33 -13.18 -9.63
CA PRO A 162 9.25 -11.72 -9.56
C PRO A 162 9.64 -11.10 -10.89
N PHE A 163 8.92 -10.04 -11.28
CA PHE A 163 9.23 -9.26 -12.47
C PHE A 163 9.73 -7.87 -12.11
N ASP A 164 8.97 -7.14 -11.29
CA ASP A 164 9.28 -5.75 -10.95
C ASP A 164 8.61 -5.33 -9.63
N ILE A 165 9.11 -4.26 -9.03
CA ILE A 165 8.42 -3.55 -7.94
C ILE A 165 8.07 -2.17 -8.46
N ARG A 166 6.77 -1.85 -8.52
CA ARG A 166 6.27 -0.56 -9.02
C ARG A 166 5.36 0.12 -8.02
N ILE A 167 5.43 1.44 -8.03
CA ILE A 167 4.42 2.26 -7.40
C ILE A 167 3.20 2.32 -8.31
N ASP A 168 2.04 2.14 -7.74
CA ASP A 168 0.78 2.43 -8.40
C ASP A 168 0.47 3.92 -8.23
N GLU A 169 0.46 4.66 -9.32
CA GLU A 169 0.24 6.11 -9.30
C GLU A 169 -1.13 6.50 -8.74
N ASN A 170 -2.10 5.59 -8.82
CA ASN A 170 -3.46 5.82 -8.35
C ASN A 170 -3.58 5.67 -6.83
N THR A 171 -2.92 4.67 -6.26
CA THR A 171 -2.99 4.37 -4.83
C THR A 171 -1.76 4.86 -4.06
N LEU A 172 -0.71 5.28 -4.78
CA LEU A 172 0.62 5.58 -4.25
C LEU A 172 1.18 4.45 -3.37
N SER A 173 0.82 3.21 -3.71
CA SER A 173 1.27 2.00 -3.01
C SER A 173 2.19 1.19 -3.89
N TYR A 174 3.16 0.51 -3.27
CA TYR A 174 4.06 -0.38 -4.00
C TYR A 174 3.47 -1.77 -4.18
N TYR A 175 3.69 -2.32 -5.37
CA TYR A 175 3.29 -3.67 -5.73
C TYR A 175 4.49 -4.46 -6.27
N LEU A 176 4.67 -5.67 -5.76
CA LEU A 176 5.44 -6.71 -6.44
C LEU A 176 4.60 -7.25 -7.59
N ILE A 177 5.12 -7.17 -8.80
CA ILE A 177 4.49 -7.68 -10.02
C ILE A 177 5.26 -8.91 -10.47
N GLY A 178 4.55 -9.94 -10.93
CA GLY A 178 5.16 -11.15 -11.46
C GLY A 178 4.15 -12.22 -11.83
N TYR A 179 4.65 -13.43 -12.00
CA TYR A 179 3.84 -14.63 -12.20
C TYR A 179 3.80 -15.43 -10.91
N SER A 180 2.62 -15.79 -10.46
CA SER A 180 2.44 -16.52 -9.21
C SER A 180 1.52 -17.72 -9.35
N ARG A 181 1.70 -18.69 -8.46
CA ARG A 181 0.74 -19.75 -8.20
C ARG A 181 0.61 -19.99 -6.70
N LEU A 182 -0.53 -20.52 -6.29
CA LEU A 182 -0.69 -20.93 -4.89
C LEU A 182 0.29 -22.08 -4.60
N LYS A 183 1.02 -22.01 -3.50
CA LYS A 183 1.97 -23.04 -3.09
C LYS A 183 1.26 -24.38 -2.92
N GLY A 184 1.81 -25.43 -3.52
CA GLY A 184 1.20 -26.76 -3.53
C GLY A 184 0.10 -26.97 -4.57
N SER A 185 -0.24 -25.94 -5.38
CA SER A 185 -1.19 -26.08 -6.49
C SER A 185 -0.52 -26.73 -7.71
N SER A 186 -1.26 -27.57 -8.42
CA SER A 186 -0.89 -28.09 -9.74
C SER A 186 -1.15 -27.08 -10.87
N CYS A 187 -1.84 -25.97 -10.58
CA CYS A 187 -2.10 -24.93 -11.57
C CYS A 187 -0.81 -24.25 -12.03
N GLY A 188 -0.81 -23.77 -13.27
CA GLY A 188 0.28 -22.98 -13.83
C GLY A 188 0.48 -21.64 -13.10
N PHE A 189 1.55 -20.95 -13.46
CA PHE A 189 1.77 -19.58 -13.01
C PHE A 189 0.89 -18.61 -13.79
N GLU A 190 0.30 -17.64 -13.09
CA GLU A 190 -0.54 -16.60 -13.67
C GLU A 190 0.02 -15.22 -13.30
N SER A 191 -0.20 -14.21 -14.16
CA SER A 191 0.16 -12.83 -13.85
C SER A 191 -0.57 -12.34 -12.60
N HIS A 192 0.16 -11.72 -11.69
CA HIS A 192 -0.40 -11.25 -10.43
C HIS A 192 0.44 -10.11 -9.84
N SER A 193 -0.20 -9.26 -9.08
CA SER A 193 0.49 -8.26 -8.26
C SER A 193 0.14 -8.42 -6.79
N PHE A 194 1.11 -8.11 -5.93
CA PHE A 194 0.98 -8.18 -4.48
C PHE A 194 1.29 -6.80 -3.91
N LYS A 195 0.32 -6.17 -3.25
CA LYS A 195 0.58 -4.93 -2.51
C LYS A 195 1.64 -5.21 -1.44
N LEU A 196 2.71 -4.40 -1.41
CA LEU A 196 3.89 -4.67 -0.60
C LEU A 196 3.55 -4.72 0.89
N SER A 197 2.72 -3.79 1.36
CA SER A 197 2.26 -3.72 2.75
C SER A 197 1.38 -4.91 3.19
N ARG A 198 0.84 -5.70 2.24
CA ARG A 198 0.10 -6.94 2.52
C ARG A 198 0.95 -8.20 2.51
N ILE A 199 2.23 -8.08 2.21
CA ILE A 199 3.18 -9.19 2.29
C ILE A 199 3.65 -9.31 3.74
N LYS A 200 3.26 -10.40 4.41
CA LYS A 200 3.68 -10.68 5.77
C LYS A 200 5.13 -11.16 5.82
N GLU A 201 5.45 -12.11 4.98
CA GLU A 201 6.77 -12.75 4.89
C GLU A 201 7.14 -12.95 3.42
N CYS A 202 8.41 -12.76 3.12
CA CYS A 202 8.96 -13.00 1.80
C CYS A 202 10.33 -13.66 1.94
N ARG A 203 10.55 -14.76 1.21
CA ARG A 203 11.84 -15.47 1.22
C ARG A 203 12.16 -16.08 -0.13
N SER A 204 13.42 -16.09 -0.51
CA SER A 204 13.89 -16.84 -1.68
C SER A 204 13.81 -18.35 -1.44
N LYS A 205 13.49 -19.08 -2.50
CA LYS A 205 13.53 -20.55 -2.53
C LYS A 205 14.85 -21.08 -3.09
N HIS A 206 15.79 -20.20 -3.48
CA HIS A 206 17.06 -20.56 -4.15
C HIS A 206 16.88 -21.46 -5.38
N LYS A 207 15.75 -21.31 -6.06
CA LYS A 207 15.40 -21.97 -7.29
C LYS A 207 15.29 -20.94 -8.39
N GLU A 208 15.84 -21.23 -9.55
CA GLU A 208 15.76 -20.37 -10.72
C GLU A 208 14.30 -20.08 -11.12
N ALA A 209 14.02 -18.83 -11.44
CA ALA A 209 12.68 -18.32 -11.79
C ALA A 209 12.77 -17.33 -12.95
N ILE A 210 13.25 -17.82 -14.08
CA ILE A 210 13.32 -17.00 -15.31
C ILE A 210 11.90 -16.84 -15.87
N LEU A 211 11.57 -15.61 -16.22
CA LEU A 211 10.36 -15.30 -16.98
C LEU A 211 10.64 -15.46 -18.47
N SER A 212 9.75 -16.14 -19.17
CA SER A 212 9.79 -16.24 -20.61
C SER A 212 9.49 -14.88 -21.27
N TYR A 213 9.89 -14.72 -22.53
CA TYR A 213 9.56 -13.54 -23.32
C TYR A 213 8.03 -13.27 -23.36
N THR A 214 7.23 -14.32 -23.49
CA THR A 214 5.78 -14.22 -23.51
C THR A 214 5.21 -13.73 -22.18
N GLU A 215 5.73 -14.25 -21.05
CA GLU A 215 5.31 -13.79 -19.71
C GLU A 215 5.63 -12.31 -19.51
N ILE A 216 6.83 -11.85 -19.90
CA ILE A 216 7.25 -10.45 -19.82
C ILE A 216 6.36 -9.56 -20.68
N LYS A 217 6.11 -9.96 -21.93
CA LYS A 217 5.25 -9.22 -22.86
C LYS A 217 3.84 -9.08 -22.30
N THR A 218 3.26 -10.16 -21.79
CA THR A 218 1.91 -10.15 -21.19
C THR A 218 1.82 -9.19 -19.99
N ILE A 219 2.82 -9.19 -19.08
CA ILE A 219 2.82 -8.25 -17.94
C ILE A 219 2.85 -6.81 -18.44
N LYS A 220 3.71 -6.50 -19.41
CA LYS A 220 3.83 -5.15 -19.97
C LYS A 220 2.53 -4.69 -20.61
N GLU A 221 1.92 -5.53 -21.46
CA GLU A 221 0.64 -5.23 -22.09
C GLU A 221 -0.48 -5.00 -21.08
N ILE A 222 -0.53 -5.79 -19.99
CA ILE A 222 -1.50 -5.60 -18.91
C ILE A 222 -1.24 -4.28 -18.19
N ASN A 223 0.01 -3.96 -17.84
CA ASN A 223 0.33 -2.73 -17.15
C ASN A 223 0.03 -1.49 -18.00
N ASP A 224 0.39 -1.53 -19.29
CA ASP A 224 0.14 -0.43 -20.21
C ASP A 224 -1.38 -0.22 -20.40
N LYS A 225 -2.14 -1.32 -20.47
CA LYS A 225 -3.59 -1.28 -20.64
C LYS A 225 -4.33 -0.75 -19.42
N PHE A 226 -3.92 -1.14 -18.23
CA PHE A 226 -4.61 -0.73 -16.99
C PHE A 226 -4.05 0.54 -16.37
N GLY A 227 -2.89 1.02 -16.83
CA GLY A 227 -2.23 2.21 -16.29
C GLY A 227 -1.94 2.11 -14.78
N SER A 228 -1.78 0.90 -14.28
CA SER A 228 -1.70 0.60 -12.84
C SER A 228 -0.72 -0.54 -12.58
N ALA A 229 -0.04 -0.49 -11.45
CA ALA A 229 0.76 -1.60 -10.96
C ALA A 229 -0.12 -2.76 -10.43
N TYR A 230 -1.41 -2.54 -10.24
CA TYR A 230 -2.35 -3.56 -9.81
C TYR A 230 -2.74 -4.47 -10.95
N ILE A 231 -2.39 -5.76 -10.86
CA ILE A 231 -2.82 -6.82 -11.78
C ILE A 231 -3.77 -7.73 -11.00
N PRO A 232 -5.07 -7.76 -11.34
CA PRO A 232 -6.01 -8.66 -10.70
C PRO A 232 -5.62 -10.12 -10.98
N ARG A 233 -5.76 -10.97 -9.97
CA ARG A 233 -5.57 -12.41 -10.12
C ARG A 233 -6.66 -12.98 -11.02
N ASN A 234 -6.30 -13.92 -11.88
CA ASN A 234 -7.21 -14.57 -12.84
C ASN A 234 -7.85 -13.56 -13.79
N LEU A 235 -7.01 -12.74 -14.42
CA LEU A 235 -7.44 -11.92 -15.55
C LEU A 235 -7.79 -12.88 -16.70
N ILE A 236 -9.03 -13.41 -16.67
CA ILE A 236 -9.57 -14.23 -17.72
C ILE A 236 -9.78 -13.33 -18.93
N LYS A 237 -9.46 -13.78 -20.13
CA LYS A 237 -9.68 -13.03 -21.39
C LYS A 237 -11.10 -12.43 -21.51
N LYS A 238 -12.10 -13.01 -20.81
CA LYS A 238 -13.48 -12.50 -20.72
C LYS A 238 -13.61 -11.19 -19.93
N ASP A 239 -12.69 -10.89 -19.03
CA ASP A 239 -12.71 -9.62 -18.25
C ASP A 239 -12.22 -8.42 -19.07
N ILE A 240 -11.95 -8.61 -20.36
CA ILE A 240 -11.45 -7.59 -21.28
C ILE A 240 -12.54 -7.10 -22.24
N GLU A 241 -13.80 -7.37 -21.96
CA GLU A 241 -14.89 -6.76 -22.73
C GLU A 241 -14.92 -5.25 -22.46
N LYS A 242 -15.00 -4.47 -23.53
CA LYS A 242 -15.15 -3.02 -23.39
C LYS A 242 -16.43 -2.72 -22.62
N THR A 243 -16.27 -1.94 -21.57
CA THR A 243 -17.42 -1.50 -20.75
C THR A 243 -17.92 -0.17 -21.25
N ILE A 244 -19.23 -0.04 -21.44
CA ILE A 244 -19.89 1.23 -21.73
C ILE A 244 -20.61 1.67 -20.47
N VAL A 245 -20.25 2.85 -19.98
CA VAL A 245 -20.92 3.52 -18.88
C VAL A 245 -21.60 4.78 -19.40
N ARG A 246 -22.88 4.90 -19.15
CA ARG A 246 -23.70 6.09 -19.42
C ARG A 246 -23.70 6.97 -18.20
N LEU A 247 -23.43 8.23 -18.38
CA LEU A 247 -23.50 9.25 -17.34
C LEU A 247 -24.58 10.25 -17.68
N THR A 248 -25.29 10.73 -16.67
CA THR A 248 -26.08 11.95 -16.79
C THR A 248 -25.14 13.13 -17.06
N LYS A 249 -25.68 14.27 -17.46
CA LYS A 249 -24.88 15.51 -17.61
C LYS A 249 -24.11 15.83 -16.32
N ASN A 250 -24.80 15.78 -15.17
CA ASN A 250 -24.18 16.02 -13.87
C ASN A 250 -23.10 14.97 -13.55
N GLY A 251 -23.36 13.70 -13.81
CA GLY A 251 -22.36 12.61 -13.65
C GLY A 251 -21.12 12.82 -14.52
N TYR A 252 -21.29 13.29 -15.75
CA TYR A 252 -20.21 13.58 -16.67
C TYR A 252 -19.35 14.78 -16.21
N GLU A 253 -19.98 15.87 -15.78
CA GLU A 253 -19.28 17.04 -15.23
C GLU A 253 -18.51 16.64 -13.95
N ASN A 254 -19.14 15.88 -13.05
CA ASN A 254 -18.53 15.40 -11.82
C ASN A 254 -17.38 14.38 -12.05
N LEU A 255 -17.37 13.70 -13.18
CA LEU A 255 -16.28 12.77 -13.53
C LEU A 255 -14.90 13.44 -13.49
N TYR A 256 -14.81 14.69 -13.90
CA TYR A 256 -13.58 15.45 -13.97
C TYR A 256 -13.29 16.30 -12.72
N LEU A 257 -14.31 16.60 -11.94
CA LEU A 257 -14.23 17.43 -10.72
C LEU A 257 -13.93 16.62 -9.45
N ARG A 258 -14.14 15.30 -9.46
CA ARG A 258 -13.91 14.48 -8.27
C ARG A 258 -12.43 14.44 -7.91
N ILE A 259 -12.16 14.73 -6.65
CA ILE A 259 -10.81 14.74 -6.04
C ILE A 259 -10.16 13.34 -6.09
N ILE A 260 -10.95 12.26 -6.21
CA ILE A 260 -10.46 10.88 -6.39
C ILE A 260 -10.09 10.65 -7.88
N SER A 261 -9.42 11.62 -8.47
CA SER A 261 -8.97 11.56 -9.88
C SER A 261 -8.04 10.38 -10.18
N HIS A 262 -7.28 9.95 -9.18
CA HIS A 262 -6.26 8.91 -9.30
C HIS A 262 -6.81 7.48 -9.47
N GLN A 263 -8.11 7.26 -9.29
CA GLN A 263 -8.74 5.96 -9.56
C GLN A 263 -9.68 6.01 -10.78
N ARG A 264 -9.72 7.14 -11.47
CA ARG A 264 -10.62 7.34 -12.61
C ARG A 264 -10.17 6.47 -13.80
N PRO A 265 -11.04 5.55 -14.29
CA PRO A 265 -10.75 4.86 -15.54
C PRO A 265 -10.70 5.85 -16.70
N ILE A 266 -9.77 5.62 -17.62
CA ILE A 266 -9.59 6.48 -18.80
C ILE A 266 -10.46 5.94 -19.93
N PRO A 267 -11.37 6.77 -20.52
CA PRO A 267 -12.14 6.35 -21.66
C PRO A 267 -11.23 6.12 -22.89
N VAL A 268 -11.50 5.04 -23.65
CA VAL A 268 -10.74 4.69 -24.85
C VAL A 268 -11.27 5.33 -26.13
N THR A 269 -12.42 5.98 -26.05
CA THR A 269 -13.04 6.75 -27.16
C THR A 269 -13.56 8.07 -26.62
N PRO A 270 -13.69 9.11 -27.46
CA PRO A 270 -14.38 10.31 -27.08
C PRO A 270 -15.81 10.02 -26.58
N PRO A 271 -16.31 10.79 -25.60
CA PRO A 271 -17.68 10.65 -25.11
C PRO A 271 -18.71 10.80 -26.24
N LYS A 272 -19.69 9.91 -26.29
CA LYS A 272 -20.81 10.02 -27.22
C LYS A 272 -21.99 10.62 -26.50
N GLN A 273 -22.35 11.85 -26.86
CA GLN A 273 -23.57 12.48 -26.36
C GLN A 273 -24.79 11.84 -27.00
N ILE A 274 -25.80 11.56 -26.20
CA ILE A 274 -27.11 11.05 -26.60
C ILE A 274 -28.20 11.78 -25.82
N SER A 275 -29.32 12.06 -26.46
CA SER A 275 -30.51 12.64 -25.79
C SER A 275 -31.60 11.57 -25.70
N LEU A 276 -32.08 11.31 -24.49
CA LEU A 276 -33.15 10.38 -24.20
C LEU A 276 -34.22 11.11 -23.38
N GLU A 277 -35.48 11.10 -23.85
CA GLU A 277 -36.61 11.73 -23.16
C GLU A 277 -36.40 13.21 -22.79
N GLY A 278 -35.56 13.92 -23.59
CA GLY A 278 -35.25 15.34 -23.38
C GLY A 278 -34.10 15.61 -22.43
N GLU A 279 -33.45 14.59 -21.93
CA GLU A 279 -32.26 14.69 -21.09
C GLU A 279 -31.00 14.27 -21.85
N ASP A 280 -29.86 14.94 -21.59
CA ASP A 280 -28.57 14.66 -22.18
C ASP A 280 -27.78 13.67 -21.34
N TYR A 281 -27.28 12.63 -22.01
CA TYR A 281 -26.42 11.60 -21.45
C TYR A 281 -25.11 11.49 -22.24
N TYR A 282 -24.10 10.92 -21.61
CA TYR A 282 -22.79 10.71 -22.19
C TYR A 282 -22.37 9.25 -22.05
N ASP A 283 -22.24 8.53 -23.16
CA ASP A 283 -21.74 7.17 -23.19
C ASP A 283 -20.21 7.20 -23.31
N LEU A 284 -19.54 6.61 -22.33
CA LEU A 284 -18.09 6.47 -22.27
C LEU A 284 -17.70 5.00 -22.37
N THR A 285 -16.74 4.72 -23.25
CA THR A 285 -16.22 3.35 -23.44
C THR A 285 -14.90 3.19 -22.70
N PHE A 286 -14.80 2.15 -21.89
CA PHE A 286 -13.62 1.82 -21.09
C PHE A 286 -13.06 0.45 -21.48
N ASP A 287 -11.73 0.34 -21.48
CA ASP A 287 -11.01 -0.91 -21.68
C ASP A 287 -10.15 -1.21 -20.46
N CYS A 288 -10.83 -1.46 -19.33
CA CYS A 288 -10.21 -1.76 -18.05
C CYS A 288 -11.00 -2.85 -17.31
N SER A 289 -10.46 -3.35 -16.20
CA SER A 289 -11.14 -4.40 -15.45
C SER A 289 -12.50 -3.94 -14.93
N TYR A 290 -13.49 -4.85 -14.96
CA TYR A 290 -14.83 -4.61 -14.42
C TYR A 290 -14.78 -4.21 -12.93
N GLN A 291 -13.79 -4.71 -12.18
CA GLN A 291 -13.61 -4.34 -10.78
C GLN A 291 -13.23 -2.86 -10.64
N HIS A 292 -12.43 -2.33 -11.57
CA HIS A 292 -12.08 -0.91 -11.62
C HIS A 292 -13.33 -0.06 -11.93
N ILE A 293 -14.11 -0.45 -12.95
CA ILE A 293 -15.40 0.19 -13.26
C ILE A 293 -16.33 0.18 -12.05
N ARG A 294 -16.49 -0.99 -11.42
CA ARG A 294 -17.36 -1.12 -10.25
C ARG A 294 -16.91 -0.24 -9.09
N ASN A 295 -15.64 -0.30 -8.72
CA ASN A 295 -15.12 0.48 -7.59
C ASN A 295 -15.26 1.98 -7.83
N TYR A 296 -15.10 2.43 -9.06
CA TYR A 296 -15.18 3.84 -9.39
C TYR A 296 -16.63 4.33 -9.54
N PHE A 297 -17.40 3.69 -10.42
CA PHE A 297 -18.74 4.18 -10.79
C PHE A 297 -19.85 3.80 -9.79
N PHE A 298 -19.65 2.82 -8.93
CA PHE A 298 -20.65 2.49 -7.89
C PHE A 298 -20.97 3.68 -6.99
N SER A 299 -20.01 4.56 -6.74
CA SER A 299 -20.18 5.78 -5.95
C SER A 299 -20.94 6.90 -6.66
N PHE A 300 -21.25 6.74 -7.95
CA PHE A 300 -22.03 7.73 -8.71
C PHE A 300 -23.55 7.60 -8.48
N GLY A 301 -24.00 6.43 -7.97
CA GLY A 301 -25.42 6.21 -7.71
C GLY A 301 -26.24 6.33 -9.00
N ALA A 302 -27.27 7.19 -8.98
CA ALA A 302 -28.16 7.42 -10.11
C ALA A 302 -27.49 8.15 -11.29
N GLU A 303 -26.31 8.75 -11.08
CA GLU A 303 -25.61 9.52 -12.12
C GLU A 303 -24.82 8.63 -13.11
N ALA A 304 -24.73 7.31 -12.87
CA ALA A 304 -24.02 6.40 -13.74
C ALA A 304 -24.76 5.08 -13.93
N GLU A 305 -24.85 4.64 -15.17
CA GLU A 305 -25.45 3.37 -15.55
C GLU A 305 -24.48 2.56 -16.41
N VAL A 306 -24.26 1.29 -16.07
CA VAL A 306 -23.50 0.36 -16.92
C VAL A 306 -24.44 -0.13 -18.03
N ILE A 307 -24.10 0.20 -19.29
CA ILE A 307 -24.84 -0.23 -20.46
C ILE A 307 -24.37 -1.58 -20.97
N SER A 308 -23.04 -1.80 -20.96
CA SER A 308 -22.41 -3.03 -21.45
C SER A 308 -21.15 -3.31 -20.63
N PRO A 309 -20.82 -4.57 -20.35
CA PRO A 309 -21.58 -5.78 -20.66
C PRO A 309 -22.79 -6.00 -19.73
N LEU A 310 -23.81 -6.75 -20.22
CA LEU A 310 -25.06 -6.95 -19.49
C LEU A 310 -24.87 -7.58 -18.10
N TRP A 311 -23.99 -8.57 -17.98
CA TRP A 311 -23.73 -9.23 -16.70
C TRP A 311 -23.15 -8.26 -15.64
N LEU A 312 -22.37 -7.25 -16.05
CA LEU A 312 -21.85 -6.24 -15.13
C LEU A 312 -22.97 -5.29 -14.70
N ARG A 313 -23.86 -4.89 -15.61
CA ARG A 313 -25.07 -4.12 -15.30
C ARG A 313 -25.93 -4.84 -14.26
N GLU A 314 -26.24 -6.13 -14.48
CA GLU A 314 -27.00 -6.97 -13.55
C GLU A 314 -26.35 -7.01 -12.16
N ARG A 315 -25.03 -7.08 -12.11
CA ARG A 315 -24.29 -7.04 -10.84
C ARG A 315 -24.41 -5.71 -10.11
N PHE A 316 -24.34 -4.59 -10.82
CA PHE A 316 -24.60 -3.26 -10.23
C PHE A 316 -26.02 -3.18 -9.67
N MET A 317 -27.00 -3.62 -10.42
CA MET A 317 -28.40 -3.66 -9.96
C MET A 317 -28.57 -4.50 -8.68
N ALA A 318 -27.94 -5.67 -8.63
CA ALA A 318 -27.97 -6.54 -7.45
C ALA A 318 -27.28 -5.91 -6.23
N ASP A 319 -26.20 -5.18 -6.44
CA ASP A 319 -25.48 -4.49 -5.37
C ASP A 319 -26.28 -3.28 -4.84
N TYR A 320 -26.92 -2.50 -5.72
CA TYR A 320 -27.82 -1.40 -5.32
C TYR A 320 -29.06 -1.91 -4.59
N LYS A 321 -29.66 -3.01 -5.07
CA LYS A 321 -30.81 -3.65 -4.39
C LYS A 321 -30.44 -4.07 -2.97
N ARG A 322 -29.31 -4.75 -2.79
CA ARG A 322 -28.81 -5.12 -1.45
C ARG A 322 -28.53 -3.93 -0.56
N SER A 323 -28.05 -2.84 -1.13
CA SER A 323 -27.83 -1.61 -0.37
C SER A 323 -29.16 -1.03 0.11
N LEU A 324 -30.16 -0.94 -0.77
CA LEU A 324 -31.49 -0.45 -0.45
C LEU A 324 -32.18 -1.31 0.63
N GLU A 325 -32.07 -2.64 0.53
CA GLU A 325 -32.62 -3.56 1.52
C GLU A 325 -32.10 -3.29 2.93
N ARG A 326 -30.81 -2.90 3.07
CA ARG A 326 -30.21 -2.56 4.36
C ARG A 326 -30.76 -1.27 4.96
N TYR A 327 -31.11 -0.26 4.13
CA TYR A 327 -31.73 0.97 4.61
C TYR A 327 -33.20 0.80 4.98
N ASN A 328 -33.86 -0.24 4.44
CA ASN A 328 -35.26 -0.55 4.72
C ASN A 328 -35.44 -1.60 5.84
N SER A 329 -34.35 -2.04 6.48
CA SER A 329 -34.34 -3.10 7.50
C SER A 329 -34.52 -2.56 8.94
N ASP A 330 -34.77 -1.26 9.10
CA ASP A 330 -35.15 -0.60 10.35
C ASP A 330 -36.68 -0.46 10.35
#